data_ec78a7deb9f29549914c42edb7752701
#
_entry.id   ec78a7deb9f29549914c42edb7752701
#
_cell.length_a   1.000
_cell.length_b   1.000
_cell.length_c   1.000
_cell.angle_alpha   90.00
_cell.angle_beta   90.00
_cell.angle_gamma   90.00
#
_symmetry.space_group_name_H-M   'P 1'
#
loop_
_entity.id
_entity.type
_entity.pdbx_description
1 polymer ?
#
loop_
_entity_poly.entity_id
_entity_poly.type
_entity_poly.pdbx_seq_one_letter_code
_entity_poly.pdbx_strand_id
1 'polypeptide(L)'
;HGIKKGEREDLEARLGLRKGYQVTPNLIDRATMLIKKFFDGKGFKNVDVEILQKDDLAHEGEVIVDININKNEKTKIHKIYFEGNHALTDRDLKKAMKKTNEKFSLSNDWKSSILEAFSTKKFTTEEYENDKNNIIAKYNEKGYRDAVLVEDSGTNYNEKRVDIFLEVEEGDKYYLKDINFVGNTKYPTEQLMAYLNMKPGDVYNQKKLNE
;
A
#
# COMPACT_ATOMS: atom_id res chain seq x y z
N HIS A 1 3.92 -23.01 15.12
CA HIS A 1 5.25 -23.41 14.65
C HIS A 1 5.63 -22.56 13.41
N GLY A 2 6.91 -22.60 13.00
CA GLY A 2 7.39 -21.95 11.76
C GLY A 2 7.70 -20.45 11.83
N ILE A 3 7.56 -19.78 12.96
CA ILE A 3 7.76 -18.35 13.14
C ILE A 3 8.74 -18.03 14.27
N LYS A 4 9.28 -16.80 14.26
CA LYS A 4 10.20 -16.32 15.31
C LYS A 4 9.44 -16.04 16.61
N LYS A 5 10.15 -16.11 17.76
CA LYS A 5 9.57 -15.88 19.09
C LYS A 5 8.79 -14.54 19.19
N GLY A 6 9.41 -13.42 18.77
CA GLY A 6 8.72 -12.12 18.81
C GLY A 6 7.51 -12.01 17.88
N GLU A 7 7.53 -12.70 16.71
CA GLU A 7 6.36 -12.77 15.83
C GLU A 7 5.22 -13.58 16.47
N ARG A 8 5.57 -14.59 17.24
CA ARG A 8 4.61 -15.41 17.99
C ARG A 8 3.93 -14.59 19.08
N GLU A 9 4.70 -13.88 19.90
CA GLU A 9 4.18 -13.02 20.96
C GLU A 9 3.24 -11.93 20.42
N ASP A 10 3.62 -11.28 19.31
CA ASP A 10 2.80 -10.29 18.62
C ASP A 10 1.48 -10.90 18.09
N LEU A 11 1.54 -12.10 17.53
CA LEU A 11 0.35 -12.80 17.01
C LEU A 11 -0.56 -13.25 18.13
N GLU A 12 -0.04 -13.84 19.20
CA GLU A 12 -0.82 -14.27 20.35
C GLU A 12 -1.63 -13.11 20.94
N ALA A 13 -1.00 -11.91 21.06
CA ALA A 13 -1.67 -10.70 21.50
C ALA A 13 -2.81 -10.26 20.56
N ARG A 14 -2.62 -10.38 19.25
CA ARG A 14 -3.63 -9.98 18.24
C ARG A 14 -4.75 -10.97 18.06
N LEU A 15 -4.46 -12.26 18.13
CA LEU A 15 -5.45 -13.33 17.99
C LEU A 15 -6.42 -13.35 19.15
N GLY A 16 -5.97 -12.97 20.36
CA GLY A 16 -6.79 -12.97 21.57
C GLY A 16 -7.29 -14.37 21.95
N LEU A 17 -6.62 -15.42 21.47
CA LEU A 17 -6.96 -16.80 21.83
C LEU A 17 -6.55 -17.06 23.28
N ARG A 18 -7.47 -17.52 24.09
CA ARG A 18 -7.26 -17.85 25.51
C ARG A 18 -7.73 -19.27 25.79
N LYS A 19 -7.14 -19.90 26.79
CA LYS A 19 -7.64 -21.17 27.31
C LYS A 19 -9.11 -21.04 27.72
N GLY A 20 -9.88 -22.06 27.43
CA GLY A 20 -11.33 -22.12 27.74
C GLY A 20 -12.22 -21.46 26.67
N TYR A 21 -11.66 -20.93 25.57
CA TYR A 21 -12.51 -20.49 24.47
C TYR A 21 -12.99 -21.65 23.62
N GLN A 22 -14.26 -21.59 23.24
CA GLN A 22 -14.84 -22.56 22.33
C GLN A 22 -14.21 -22.43 20.94
N VAL A 23 -13.68 -23.52 20.41
CA VAL A 23 -13.13 -23.56 19.06
C VAL A 23 -14.27 -23.76 18.08
N THR A 24 -14.52 -22.72 17.28
CA THR A 24 -15.56 -22.72 16.24
C THR A 24 -14.91 -22.51 14.86
N PRO A 25 -15.57 -22.94 13.76
CA PRO A 25 -15.07 -22.66 12.40
C PRO A 25 -14.81 -21.17 12.18
N ASN A 26 -15.69 -20.29 12.64
CA ASN A 26 -15.53 -18.84 12.54
C ASN A 26 -14.25 -18.34 13.27
N LEU A 27 -13.93 -18.90 14.44
CA LEU A 27 -12.71 -18.57 15.16
C LEU A 27 -11.45 -18.96 14.36
N ILE A 28 -11.48 -20.12 13.72
CA ILE A 28 -10.38 -20.62 12.88
C ILE A 28 -10.20 -19.74 11.64
N ASP A 29 -11.27 -19.40 10.93
CA ASP A 29 -11.24 -18.52 9.75
C ASP A 29 -10.71 -17.13 10.10
N ARG A 30 -11.21 -16.55 11.20
CA ARG A 30 -10.75 -15.27 11.72
C ARG A 30 -9.26 -15.31 12.09
N ALA A 31 -8.81 -16.35 12.77
CA ALA A 31 -7.42 -16.53 13.14
C ALA A 31 -6.54 -16.61 11.89
N THR A 32 -6.93 -17.42 10.89
CA THR A 32 -6.25 -17.56 9.61
C THR A 32 -6.13 -16.21 8.89
N MET A 33 -7.22 -15.45 8.81
CA MET A 33 -7.23 -14.12 8.19
C MET A 33 -6.30 -13.14 8.91
N LEU A 34 -6.34 -13.09 10.23
CA LEU A 34 -5.48 -12.22 11.03
C LEU A 34 -3.99 -12.56 10.88
N ILE A 35 -3.65 -13.86 10.86
CA ILE A 35 -2.27 -14.32 10.63
C ILE A 35 -1.79 -13.90 9.24
N LYS A 36 -2.58 -14.14 8.20
CA LYS A 36 -2.24 -13.74 6.83
C LYS A 36 -2.05 -12.22 6.73
N LYS A 37 -2.96 -11.43 7.30
CA LYS A 37 -2.88 -9.96 7.34
C LYS A 37 -1.62 -9.47 8.09
N PHE A 38 -1.27 -10.11 9.21
CA PHE A 38 -0.07 -9.77 9.98
C PHE A 38 1.21 -9.96 9.16
N PHE A 39 1.32 -11.05 8.42
CA PHE A 39 2.49 -11.33 7.60
C PHE A 39 2.48 -10.55 6.28
N ASP A 40 1.31 -10.22 5.72
CA ASP A 40 1.18 -9.30 4.59
C ASP A 40 1.80 -7.93 4.93
N GLY A 41 1.50 -7.35 6.09
CA GLY A 41 2.16 -6.13 6.59
C GLY A 41 3.68 -6.26 6.79
N LYS A 42 4.23 -7.48 6.74
CA LYS A 42 5.67 -7.76 6.77
C LYS A 42 6.23 -8.11 5.39
N GLY A 43 5.41 -8.09 4.33
CA GLY A 43 5.78 -8.35 2.93
C GLY A 43 5.72 -9.83 2.52
N PHE A 44 5.08 -10.68 3.31
CA PHE A 44 4.86 -12.10 2.98
C PHE A 44 3.43 -12.28 2.45
N LYS A 45 3.27 -12.35 1.13
CA LYS A 45 1.95 -12.48 0.47
C LYS A 45 1.42 -13.91 0.46
N ASN A 46 2.32 -14.87 0.33
CA ASN A 46 2.00 -16.29 0.13
C ASN A 46 2.21 -17.06 1.44
N VAL A 47 1.46 -16.70 2.48
CA VAL A 47 1.55 -17.37 3.79
C VAL A 47 0.58 -18.54 3.85
N ASP A 48 1.12 -19.74 4.08
CA ASP A 48 0.32 -20.92 4.37
C ASP A 48 0.07 -21.02 5.88
N VAL A 49 -1.18 -21.19 6.24
CA VAL A 49 -1.63 -21.34 7.62
C VAL A 49 -2.45 -22.61 7.72
N GLU A 50 -1.98 -23.55 8.52
CA GLU A 50 -2.67 -24.79 8.83
C GLU A 50 -3.01 -24.81 10.31
N ILE A 51 -4.28 -24.98 10.64
CA ILE A 51 -4.77 -25.05 12.01
C ILE A 51 -5.33 -26.46 12.26
N LEU A 52 -4.63 -27.19 13.08
CA LEU A 52 -4.97 -28.56 13.47
C LEU A 52 -5.59 -28.57 14.85
N GLN A 53 -6.64 -29.39 15.02
CA GLN A 53 -7.29 -29.62 16.30
C GLN A 53 -7.05 -31.08 16.71
N LYS A 54 -6.71 -31.28 17.97
CA LYS A 54 -6.52 -32.59 18.58
C LYS A 54 -7.23 -32.61 19.92
N ASP A 55 -7.88 -33.71 20.25
CA ASP A 55 -8.48 -33.89 21.57
C ASP A 55 -7.39 -33.90 22.64
N ASP A 56 -7.62 -33.20 23.75
CA ASP A 56 -6.76 -33.30 24.92
C ASP A 56 -7.12 -34.57 25.70
N LEU A 57 -6.25 -35.56 25.60
CA LEU A 57 -6.45 -36.85 26.29
C LEU A 57 -6.41 -36.74 27.82
N ALA A 58 -5.94 -35.65 28.38
CA ALA A 58 -5.87 -35.39 29.81
C ALA A 58 -7.10 -34.72 30.37
N HIS A 59 -7.89 -34.02 29.52
CA HIS A 59 -9.07 -33.24 29.91
C HIS A 59 -10.21 -33.48 28.95
N GLU A 60 -11.24 -34.18 29.39
CA GLU A 60 -12.42 -34.49 28.59
C GLU A 60 -13.14 -33.20 28.15
N GLY A 61 -13.44 -33.10 26.85
CA GLY A 61 -14.09 -31.95 26.25
C GLY A 61 -13.15 -30.76 25.91
N GLU A 62 -11.85 -30.89 26.12
CA GLU A 62 -10.86 -29.91 25.70
C GLU A 62 -10.15 -30.31 24.41
N VAL A 63 -9.77 -29.33 23.61
CA VAL A 63 -8.98 -29.52 22.36
C VAL A 63 -7.72 -28.70 22.40
N ILE A 64 -6.65 -29.27 21.89
CA ILE A 64 -5.38 -28.58 21.64
C ILE A 64 -5.41 -28.06 20.21
N VAL A 65 -5.11 -26.78 20.02
CA VAL A 65 -5.04 -26.13 18.70
C VAL A 65 -3.57 -25.89 18.35
N ASP A 66 -3.08 -26.56 17.32
CA ASP A 66 -1.77 -26.36 16.76
C ASP A 66 -1.86 -25.47 15.51
N ILE A 67 -1.16 -24.33 15.50
CA ILE A 67 -1.09 -23.42 14.38
C ILE A 67 0.28 -23.50 13.72
N ASN A 68 0.31 -24.06 12.52
CA ASN A 68 1.49 -24.17 11.68
C ASN A 68 1.49 -23.05 10.66
N ILE A 69 2.58 -22.29 10.58
CA ILE A 69 2.69 -21.13 9.70
C ILE A 69 3.95 -21.28 8.85
N ASN A 70 3.77 -21.38 7.53
CA ASN A 70 4.85 -21.26 6.57
C ASN A 70 4.76 -19.90 5.88
N LYS A 71 5.71 -19.03 6.16
CA LYS A 71 5.71 -17.66 5.61
C LYS A 71 6.09 -17.61 4.15
N ASN A 72 6.71 -18.66 3.63
CA ASN A 72 7.33 -18.64 2.32
C ASN A 72 8.32 -17.46 2.16
N GLU A 73 8.56 -16.98 0.96
CA GLU A 73 9.44 -15.85 0.72
C GLU A 73 8.66 -14.53 0.59
N LYS A 74 9.37 -13.42 0.82
CA LYS A 74 8.78 -12.10 0.61
C LYS A 74 8.56 -11.84 -0.87
N THR A 75 7.37 -11.36 -1.18
CA THR A 75 7.02 -10.93 -2.53
C THR A 75 7.67 -9.59 -2.87
N LYS A 76 8.19 -9.45 -4.09
CA LYS A 76 8.79 -8.24 -4.65
C LYS A 76 8.13 -7.92 -5.98
N ILE A 77 8.12 -6.64 -6.34
CA ILE A 77 7.68 -6.22 -7.67
C ILE A 77 8.80 -6.51 -8.68
N HIS A 78 8.43 -7.16 -9.79
CA HIS A 78 9.30 -7.35 -10.95
C HIS A 78 9.19 -6.15 -11.88
N LYS A 79 7.97 -5.86 -12.38
CA LYS A 79 7.69 -4.70 -13.24
C LYS A 79 6.33 -4.10 -12.93
N ILE A 80 6.19 -2.80 -13.24
CA ILE A 80 4.94 -2.07 -13.20
C ILE A 80 4.69 -1.51 -14.60
N TYR A 81 3.52 -1.82 -15.14
CA TYR A 81 3.04 -1.37 -16.42
C TYR A 81 1.91 -0.36 -16.20
N PHE A 82 1.93 0.71 -17.00
CA PHE A 82 0.88 1.72 -16.99
C PHE A 82 0.21 1.78 -18.36
N GLU A 83 -1.09 2.01 -18.36
CA GLU A 83 -1.89 2.27 -19.54
C GLU A 83 -2.78 3.50 -19.31
N GLY A 84 -3.11 4.24 -20.39
CA GLY A 84 -3.95 5.46 -20.30
C GLY A 84 -3.24 6.72 -19.80
N ASN A 85 -1.96 6.65 -19.44
CA ASN A 85 -1.17 7.75 -18.87
C ASN A 85 -0.54 8.65 -19.96
N HIS A 86 -1.36 9.44 -20.65
CA HIS A 86 -0.90 10.32 -21.74
C HIS A 86 -0.22 11.62 -21.26
N ALA A 87 -0.68 12.17 -20.13
CA ALA A 87 -0.18 13.42 -19.57
C ALA A 87 1.06 13.27 -18.69
N LEU A 88 1.28 12.07 -18.12
CA LEU A 88 2.44 11.75 -17.29
C LEU A 88 3.13 10.51 -17.85
N THR A 89 4.46 10.52 -17.81
CA THR A 89 5.24 9.37 -18.25
C THR A 89 5.24 8.26 -17.20
N ASP A 90 5.43 7.00 -17.62
CA ASP A 90 5.64 5.85 -16.68
C ASP A 90 6.70 6.17 -15.63
N ARG A 91 7.76 6.88 -16.04
CA ARG A 91 8.84 7.30 -15.15
C ARG A 91 8.35 8.23 -14.04
N ASP A 92 7.44 9.15 -14.35
CA ASP A 92 6.89 10.09 -13.37
C ASP A 92 5.96 9.37 -12.39
N LEU A 93 5.15 8.43 -12.90
CA LEU A 93 4.28 7.59 -12.09
C LEU A 93 5.06 6.64 -11.19
N LYS A 94 6.08 5.97 -11.73
CA LYS A 94 6.99 5.12 -10.94
C LYS A 94 7.71 5.91 -9.84
N LYS A 95 8.09 7.17 -10.09
CA LYS A 95 8.66 8.05 -9.06
C LYS A 95 7.66 8.45 -7.96
N ALA A 96 6.37 8.52 -8.27
CA ALA A 96 5.33 8.76 -7.29
C ALA A 96 5.15 7.57 -6.35
N MET A 97 5.38 6.35 -6.83
CA MET A 97 5.37 5.11 -6.05
C MET A 97 6.63 4.98 -5.19
N LYS A 98 6.66 5.62 -4.03
CA LYS A 98 7.85 5.75 -3.18
C LYS A 98 8.23 4.47 -2.45
N LYS A 99 7.27 3.59 -2.19
CA LYS A 99 7.42 2.40 -1.34
C LYS A 99 7.39 1.09 -2.10
N THR A 100 6.54 0.99 -3.12
CA THR A 100 6.29 -0.24 -3.87
C THR A 100 6.76 -0.15 -5.31
N ASN A 101 7.85 0.56 -5.55
CA ASN A 101 8.43 0.74 -6.86
C ASN A 101 9.26 -0.48 -7.30
N GLU A 102 9.38 -0.68 -8.61
CA GLU A 102 10.41 -1.55 -9.20
C GLU A 102 11.80 -1.10 -8.70
N LYS A 103 12.76 -2.03 -8.66
CA LYS A 103 14.17 -1.62 -8.52
C LYS A 103 14.58 -0.86 -9.78
N PHE A 104 14.42 0.45 -9.72
CA PHE A 104 14.89 1.32 -10.80
C PHE A 104 16.32 1.76 -10.47
N SER A 105 17.30 1.15 -11.11
CA SER A 105 18.67 1.65 -11.12
C SER A 105 18.69 2.93 -11.98
N LEU A 106 18.61 4.10 -11.34
CA LEU A 106 18.67 5.41 -12.01
C LEU A 106 20.10 5.88 -12.31
N SER A 107 21.11 5.17 -11.82
CA SER A 107 22.48 5.55 -12.01
C SER A 107 23.32 4.38 -12.53
N ASN A 108 24.12 4.68 -13.56
CA ASN A 108 25.25 3.85 -13.95
C ASN A 108 26.36 3.83 -12.87
N ASP A 109 26.07 4.34 -11.67
CA ASP A 109 27.02 4.41 -10.57
C ASP A 109 26.89 3.16 -9.70
N TRP A 110 27.90 2.32 -9.75
CA TRP A 110 27.97 1.04 -9.04
C TRP A 110 27.78 1.15 -7.52
N LYS A 111 28.10 2.32 -6.91
CA LYS A 111 27.94 2.55 -5.47
C LYS A 111 26.47 2.69 -5.08
N SER A 112 25.63 3.33 -5.90
CA SER A 112 24.19 3.42 -5.65
C SER A 112 23.50 2.07 -5.82
N SER A 113 23.95 1.25 -6.77
CA SER A 113 23.46 -0.12 -6.97
C SER A 113 23.72 -1.04 -5.78
N ILE A 114 24.83 -0.84 -5.05
CA ILE A 114 25.15 -1.61 -3.85
C ILE A 114 24.23 -1.20 -2.68
N LEU A 115 24.05 0.11 -2.46
CA LEU A 115 23.16 0.62 -1.41
C LEU A 115 21.68 0.25 -1.66
N GLU A 116 21.24 0.26 -2.92
CA GLU A 116 19.90 -0.18 -3.32
C GLU A 116 19.72 -1.71 -3.20
N ALA A 117 20.77 -2.49 -3.38
CA ALA A 117 20.72 -3.95 -3.17
C ALA A 117 20.40 -4.33 -1.72
N PHE A 118 20.74 -3.48 -0.75
CA PHE A 118 20.42 -3.68 0.67
C PHE A 118 19.06 -3.10 1.08
N SER A 119 18.47 -2.16 0.30
CA SER A 119 17.13 -1.66 0.55
C SER A 119 16.08 -2.57 -0.12
N THR A 120 15.81 -3.70 0.47
CA THR A 120 14.70 -4.57 0.05
C THR A 120 13.39 -3.92 0.45
N LYS A 121 12.86 -3.02 -0.40
CA LYS A 121 11.50 -2.52 -0.22
C LYS A 121 10.56 -3.73 -0.24
N LYS A 122 9.74 -3.83 0.79
CA LYS A 122 8.76 -4.89 0.94
C LYS A 122 7.54 -4.51 0.13
N PHE A 123 6.94 -5.45 -0.57
CA PHE A 123 5.63 -5.25 -1.15
C PHE A 123 4.57 -5.57 -0.09
N THR A 124 4.01 -4.55 0.53
CA THR A 124 2.87 -4.70 1.44
C THR A 124 1.64 -4.04 0.82
N THR A 125 0.45 -4.56 1.13
CA THR A 125 -0.80 -4.00 0.61
C THR A 125 -0.98 -2.55 1.02
N GLU A 126 -0.68 -2.21 2.28
CA GLU A 126 -0.81 -0.83 2.78
C GLU A 126 0.11 0.16 2.04
N GLU A 127 1.39 -0.19 1.86
CA GLU A 127 2.33 0.66 1.12
C GLU A 127 1.94 0.80 -0.35
N TYR A 128 1.38 -0.25 -0.95
CA TYR A 128 0.90 -0.22 -2.32
C TYR A 128 -0.34 0.68 -2.50
N GLU A 129 -1.32 0.59 -1.60
CA GLU A 129 -2.48 1.50 -1.60
C GLU A 129 -2.05 2.96 -1.43
N ASN A 130 -1.09 3.24 -0.54
CA ASN A 130 -0.53 4.58 -0.38
C ASN A 130 0.17 5.07 -1.66
N ASP A 131 0.89 4.21 -2.37
CA ASP A 131 1.56 4.58 -3.61
C ASP A 131 0.57 4.79 -4.77
N LYS A 132 -0.54 4.06 -4.84
CA LYS A 132 -1.65 4.36 -5.76
C LYS A 132 -2.25 5.75 -5.49
N ASN A 133 -2.45 6.11 -4.23
CA ASN A 133 -2.91 7.45 -3.87
C ASN A 133 -1.88 8.53 -4.26
N ASN A 134 -0.58 8.25 -4.18
CA ASN A 134 0.47 9.16 -4.62
C ASN A 134 0.44 9.37 -6.15
N ILE A 135 0.09 8.35 -6.94
CA ILE A 135 -0.13 8.48 -8.39
C ILE A 135 -1.26 9.49 -8.65
N ILE A 136 -2.42 9.30 -8.03
CA ILE A 136 -3.56 10.22 -8.21
C ILE A 136 -3.21 11.63 -7.73
N ALA A 137 -2.54 11.77 -6.59
CA ALA A 137 -2.07 13.07 -6.12
C ALA A 137 -1.13 13.75 -7.14
N LYS A 138 -0.32 12.97 -7.86
CA LYS A 138 0.56 13.51 -8.91
C LYS A 138 -0.22 14.06 -10.10
N TYR A 139 -1.30 13.41 -10.50
CA TYR A 139 -2.23 13.93 -11.52
C TYR A 139 -2.93 15.20 -11.04
N ASN A 140 -3.40 15.22 -9.80
CA ASN A 140 -4.04 16.39 -9.19
C ASN A 140 -3.10 17.60 -9.11
N GLU A 141 -1.78 17.39 -8.87
CA GLU A 141 -0.76 18.45 -8.94
C GLU A 141 -0.61 19.04 -10.35
N LYS A 142 -1.00 18.30 -11.38
CA LYS A 142 -0.89 18.69 -12.80
C LYS A 142 -2.21 19.21 -13.40
N GLY A 143 -3.25 19.30 -12.59
CA GLY A 143 -4.55 19.81 -13.00
C GLY A 143 -5.59 18.75 -13.39
N TYR A 144 -5.23 17.49 -13.36
CA TYR A 144 -6.13 16.38 -13.65
C TYR A 144 -6.86 15.97 -12.36
N ARG A 145 -7.87 16.74 -12.00
CA ARG A 145 -8.60 16.61 -10.73
C ARG A 145 -9.35 15.29 -10.62
N ASP A 146 -9.90 14.84 -11.73
CA ASP A 146 -10.80 13.69 -11.79
C ASP A 146 -10.07 12.41 -12.20
N ALA A 147 -8.72 12.43 -12.18
CA ALA A 147 -7.93 11.24 -12.50
C ALA A 147 -8.19 10.10 -11.52
N VAL A 148 -8.38 8.89 -12.05
CA VAL A 148 -8.64 7.67 -11.30
C VAL A 148 -7.84 6.49 -11.86
N LEU A 149 -7.58 5.51 -11.02
CA LEU A 149 -7.12 4.19 -11.46
C LEU A 149 -8.35 3.32 -11.70
N VAL A 150 -8.58 2.93 -12.95
CA VAL A 150 -9.76 2.16 -13.36
C VAL A 150 -9.48 0.65 -13.33
N GLU A 151 -8.23 0.25 -13.51
CA GLU A 151 -7.80 -1.13 -13.33
C GLU A 151 -6.53 -1.18 -12.47
N ASP A 152 -6.47 -2.21 -11.62
CA ASP A 152 -5.35 -2.56 -10.76
C ASP A 152 -5.30 -4.08 -10.68
N SER A 153 -4.40 -4.66 -11.44
CA SER A 153 -4.24 -6.11 -11.49
C SER A 153 -2.78 -6.52 -11.32
N GLY A 154 -2.58 -7.74 -10.85
CA GLY A 154 -1.25 -8.30 -10.64
C GLY A 154 -1.16 -9.74 -11.11
N THR A 155 -0.06 -10.09 -11.76
CA THR A 155 0.23 -11.45 -12.17
C THR A 155 1.54 -11.93 -11.56
N ASN A 156 1.60 -13.22 -11.20
CA ASN A 156 2.83 -13.81 -10.71
C ASN A 156 3.84 -13.95 -11.86
N TYR A 157 4.94 -13.21 -11.80
CA TYR A 157 6.08 -13.43 -12.67
C TYR A 157 6.81 -14.74 -12.30
N ASN A 158 6.96 -14.99 -10.99
CA ASN A 158 7.42 -16.23 -10.40
C ASN A 158 6.99 -16.31 -8.92
N GLU A 159 7.42 -17.35 -8.19
CA GLU A 159 7.06 -17.56 -6.77
C GLU A 159 7.38 -16.37 -5.83
N LYS A 160 8.31 -15.49 -6.22
CA LYS A 160 8.86 -14.40 -5.40
C LYS A 160 8.56 -13.02 -5.94
N ARG A 161 8.06 -12.91 -7.19
CA ARG A 161 7.89 -11.64 -7.88
C ARG A 161 6.55 -11.56 -8.60
N VAL A 162 5.99 -10.36 -8.61
CA VAL A 162 4.73 -10.03 -9.29
C VAL A 162 4.95 -8.91 -10.31
N ASP A 163 4.25 -8.99 -11.43
CA ASP A 163 4.07 -7.88 -12.36
C ASP A 163 2.75 -7.19 -12.01
N ILE A 164 2.74 -5.86 -12.06
CA ILE A 164 1.60 -5.02 -11.73
C ILE A 164 1.17 -4.27 -12.99
N PHE A 165 -0.12 -4.22 -13.24
CA PHE A 165 -0.74 -3.49 -14.35
C PHE A 165 -1.71 -2.47 -13.77
N LEU A 166 -1.51 -1.21 -14.14
CA LEU A 166 -2.32 -0.08 -13.70
C LEU A 166 -2.85 0.67 -14.90
N GLU A 167 -4.16 0.78 -15.01
CA GLU A 167 -4.80 1.62 -16.02
C GLU A 167 -5.30 2.91 -15.37
N VAL A 168 -5.00 4.03 -16.02
CA VAL A 168 -5.34 5.38 -15.56
C VAL A 168 -6.34 6.00 -16.52
N GLU A 169 -7.44 6.50 -15.99
CA GLU A 169 -8.31 7.44 -16.68
C GLU A 169 -8.00 8.85 -16.15
N GLU A 170 -7.33 9.68 -16.98
CA GLU A 170 -6.80 10.98 -16.54
C GLU A 170 -7.88 12.04 -16.36
N GLY A 171 -8.97 11.94 -17.12
CA GLY A 171 -10.00 12.97 -17.21
C GLY A 171 -9.50 14.27 -17.85
N ASP A 172 -10.27 15.34 -17.67
CA ASP A 172 -9.95 16.66 -18.21
C ASP A 172 -8.96 17.42 -17.32
N LYS A 173 -8.20 18.30 -17.98
CA LYS A 173 -7.31 19.23 -17.28
C LYS A 173 -8.06 20.49 -16.87
N TYR A 174 -8.08 20.79 -15.57
CA TYR A 174 -8.77 21.93 -14.98
C TYR A 174 -7.87 23.13 -14.78
N TYR A 175 -8.47 24.31 -14.90
CA TYR A 175 -7.84 25.61 -14.66
C TYR A 175 -8.69 26.39 -13.67
N LEU A 176 -8.05 27.24 -12.87
CA LEU A 176 -8.76 28.14 -11.96
C LEU A 176 -9.45 29.23 -12.75
N LYS A 177 -10.77 29.36 -12.61
CA LYS A 177 -11.52 30.44 -13.20
C LYS A 177 -11.48 31.68 -12.31
N ASP A 178 -11.91 31.52 -11.06
CA ASP A 178 -11.98 32.57 -10.05
C ASP A 178 -11.57 32.02 -8.68
N ILE A 179 -11.07 32.91 -7.83
CA ILE A 179 -10.74 32.60 -6.42
C ILE A 179 -11.43 33.62 -5.54
N ASN A 180 -12.39 33.18 -4.76
CA ASN A 180 -13.17 34.03 -3.86
C ASN A 180 -12.94 33.65 -2.41
N PHE A 181 -12.54 34.59 -1.57
CA PHE A 181 -12.44 34.42 -0.13
C PHE A 181 -13.74 34.88 0.53
N VAL A 182 -14.28 34.06 1.42
CA VAL A 182 -15.52 34.36 2.15
C VAL A 182 -15.22 34.32 3.65
N GLY A 183 -15.67 35.37 4.36
CA GLY A 183 -15.46 35.46 5.81
C GLY A 183 -14.08 35.96 6.25
N ASN A 184 -13.30 36.51 5.35
CA ASN A 184 -11.93 37.01 5.60
C ASN A 184 -11.93 38.42 6.27
N THR A 185 -12.56 38.53 7.43
CA THR A 185 -12.66 39.82 8.15
C THR A 185 -11.32 40.31 8.75
N LYS A 186 -10.39 39.42 8.99
CA LYS A 186 -9.11 39.72 9.64
C LYS A 186 -8.00 40.06 8.66
N TYR A 187 -8.00 39.44 7.47
CA TYR A 187 -6.97 39.62 6.46
C TYR A 187 -7.57 40.08 5.14
N PRO A 188 -7.01 41.14 4.48
CA PRO A 188 -7.46 41.57 3.17
C PRO A 188 -7.32 40.47 2.10
N THR A 189 -8.22 40.47 1.12
CA THR A 189 -8.22 39.51 0.00
C THR A 189 -6.88 39.49 -0.74
N GLU A 190 -6.26 40.65 -0.95
CA GLU A 190 -4.98 40.82 -1.63
C GLU A 190 -3.84 40.07 -0.91
N GLN A 191 -3.86 40.15 0.42
CA GLN A 191 -2.87 39.44 1.25
C GLN A 191 -3.08 37.91 1.17
N LEU A 192 -4.32 37.43 1.22
CA LEU A 192 -4.65 36.03 1.09
C LEU A 192 -4.28 35.49 -0.30
N MET A 193 -4.54 36.28 -1.37
CA MET A 193 -4.12 35.93 -2.71
C MET A 193 -2.61 35.80 -2.83
N ALA A 194 -1.83 36.69 -2.21
CA ALA A 194 -0.37 36.62 -2.20
C ALA A 194 0.16 35.35 -1.50
N TYR A 195 -0.48 34.94 -0.42
CA TYR A 195 -0.14 33.70 0.28
C TYR A 195 -0.48 32.45 -0.53
N LEU A 196 -1.64 32.42 -1.18
CA LEU A 196 -2.08 31.29 -1.98
C LEU A 196 -1.17 31.02 -3.19
N ASN A 197 -0.47 32.06 -3.69
CA ASN A 197 0.42 32.00 -4.84
C ASN A 197 -0.21 31.31 -6.07
N MET A 198 -1.49 31.59 -6.30
CA MET A 198 -2.28 31.12 -7.43
C MET A 198 -3.16 32.26 -7.94
N LYS A 199 -3.46 32.26 -9.23
CA LYS A 199 -4.30 33.29 -9.89
C LYS A 199 -5.27 32.66 -10.87
N PRO A 200 -6.35 33.36 -11.24
CA PRO A 200 -7.22 32.96 -12.32
C PRO A 200 -6.43 32.65 -13.60
N GLY A 201 -6.76 31.54 -14.25
CA GLY A 201 -6.05 31.02 -15.42
C GLY A 201 -4.92 30.03 -15.10
N ASP A 202 -4.47 29.92 -13.86
CA ASP A 202 -3.48 28.92 -13.48
C ASP A 202 -4.10 27.50 -13.54
N VAL A 203 -3.23 26.52 -13.76
CA VAL A 203 -3.61 25.11 -13.68
C VAL A 203 -4.06 24.79 -12.26
N TYR A 204 -5.21 24.14 -12.12
CA TYR A 204 -5.69 23.65 -10.84
C TYR A 204 -4.61 22.77 -10.16
N ASN A 205 -4.39 23.01 -8.87
CA ASN A 205 -3.42 22.24 -8.10
C ASN A 205 -3.94 22.03 -6.68
N GLN A 206 -4.46 20.81 -6.43
CA GLN A 206 -5.05 20.44 -5.15
C GLN A 206 -4.07 20.59 -3.99
N LYS A 207 -2.81 20.30 -4.20
CA LYS A 207 -1.79 20.37 -3.16
C LYS A 207 -1.61 21.82 -2.68
N LYS A 208 -1.47 22.77 -3.63
CA LYS A 208 -1.36 24.20 -3.30
C LYS A 208 -2.59 24.77 -2.61
N LEU A 209 -3.78 24.23 -2.89
CA LEU A 209 -5.01 24.64 -2.21
C LEU A 209 -5.11 24.13 -0.77
N ASN A 210 -4.38 23.07 -0.43
CA ASN A 210 -4.41 22.45 0.89
C ASN A 210 -3.25 22.91 1.81
N GLU A 211 -2.26 23.60 1.28
CA GLU A 211 -1.12 24.20 2.01
C GLU A 211 -1.50 25.56 2.61
#